data_826888bb45e797f6191943fffc03c112
#
_entry.id   826888bb45e797f6191943fffc03c112
#
_cell.length_a   1.000
_cell.length_b   1.000
_cell.length_c   1.000
_cell.angle_alpha   90.00
_cell.angle_beta   90.00
_cell.angle_gamma   90.00
#
_symmetry.space_group_name_H-M   'P 1'
#
loop_
_entity.id
_entity.type
_entity.pdbx_description
1 polymer ?
#
loop_
_entity_poly.entity_id
_entity_poly.type
_entity_poly.pdbx_seq_one_letter_code
_entity_poly.pdbx_strand_id
1 'polypeptide(L)'
;MKVVVIGSSNIDMVAQVSHLPAPGETVGDANFMQSLGGKGANQAAAAAKLGAPVRMLGAVGKDGYGSQLRAVLSSCGVDCTAVADVQVPTGLAMITVCGGEN
;
A
#
# COMPACT_ATOMS: atom_id res chain seq x y z
N MET A 1 3.47 -13.12 22.63
CA MET A 1 4.63 -12.81 21.77
C MET A 1 4.27 -11.64 20.88
N LYS A 2 5.10 -10.62 20.88
CA LYS A 2 4.90 -9.44 20.01
C LYS A 2 5.69 -9.61 18.72
N VAL A 3 5.05 -9.29 17.60
CA VAL A 3 5.69 -9.26 16.29
C VAL A 3 6.03 -7.81 15.94
N VAL A 4 7.28 -7.56 15.56
CA VAL A 4 7.72 -6.26 15.08
C VAL A 4 8.08 -6.40 13.61
N VAL A 5 7.48 -5.57 12.78
CA VAL A 5 7.76 -5.55 11.33
C VAL A 5 8.46 -4.25 11.01
N ILE A 6 9.64 -4.34 10.42
CA ILE A 6 10.40 -3.19 9.92
C ILE A 6 10.38 -3.29 8.40
N GLY A 7 9.73 -2.34 7.74
CA GLY A 7 9.63 -2.44 6.29
C GLY A 7 8.84 -1.30 5.67
N SER A 8 8.61 -1.45 4.38
CA SER A 8 7.95 -0.44 3.55
C SER A 8 6.44 -0.55 3.62
N SER A 9 5.79 0.59 3.41
CA SER A 9 4.37 0.68 3.12
C SER A 9 4.16 1.69 2.00
N ASN A 10 3.27 1.37 1.09
CA ASN A 10 2.91 2.24 -0.03
C ASN A 10 1.47 1.97 -0.45
N ILE A 11 0.96 2.83 -1.31
CA ILE A 11 -0.34 2.63 -1.94
C ILE A 11 -0.10 2.00 -3.32
N ASP A 12 -0.78 0.89 -3.60
CA ASP A 12 -0.83 0.31 -4.93
C ASP A 12 -2.04 0.88 -5.68
N MET A 13 -1.77 1.49 -6.82
CA MET A 13 -2.79 1.97 -7.75
C MET A 13 -2.78 1.05 -8.95
N VAL A 14 -3.86 0.29 -9.14
CA VAL A 14 -3.94 -0.75 -10.16
C VAL A 14 -4.95 -0.32 -11.22
N ALA A 15 -4.51 -0.22 -12.45
CA ALA A 15 -5.35 0.01 -13.61
C ALA A 15 -5.38 -1.25 -14.47
N GLN A 16 -6.56 -1.86 -14.57
CA GLN A 16 -6.76 -3.01 -15.45
C GLN A 16 -7.27 -2.51 -16.77
N VAL A 17 -6.53 -2.77 -17.83
CA VAL A 17 -6.79 -2.24 -19.18
C VAL A 17 -6.91 -3.38 -20.19
N SER A 18 -7.57 -3.10 -21.32
CA SER A 18 -7.69 -4.05 -22.43
C SER A 18 -6.38 -4.19 -23.20
N HIS A 19 -5.60 -3.13 -23.26
CA HIS A 19 -4.28 -3.11 -23.91
C HIS A 19 -3.43 -2.04 -23.28
N LEU A 20 -2.11 -2.20 -23.38
CA LEU A 20 -1.16 -1.17 -22.91
C LEU A 20 -1.22 0.03 -23.85
N PRO A 21 -1.29 1.26 -23.30
CA PRO A 21 -1.35 2.45 -24.16
C PRO A 21 -0.04 2.63 -24.94
N ALA A 22 -0.18 3.01 -26.21
CA ALA A 22 0.94 3.46 -27.00
C ALA A 22 1.29 4.92 -26.62
N PRO A 23 2.50 5.40 -26.99
CA PRO A 23 2.85 6.78 -26.72
C PRO A 23 1.79 7.75 -27.25
N GLY A 24 1.34 8.67 -26.39
CA GLY A 24 0.30 9.64 -26.71
C GLY A 24 -1.14 9.10 -26.69
N GLU A 25 -1.33 7.83 -26.42
CA GLU A 25 -2.66 7.21 -26.37
C GLU A 25 -3.25 7.30 -24.96
N THR A 26 -4.57 7.53 -24.89
CA THR A 26 -5.35 7.44 -23.66
C THR A 26 -6.25 6.22 -23.74
N VAL A 27 -6.13 5.31 -22.76
CA VAL A 27 -7.03 4.17 -22.63
C VAL A 27 -8.10 4.52 -21.61
N GLY A 28 -9.35 4.63 -22.06
CA GLY A 28 -10.45 5.12 -21.23
C GLY A 28 -11.32 4.05 -20.58
N ASP A 29 -11.05 2.78 -20.87
CA ASP A 29 -11.86 1.65 -20.37
C ASP A 29 -11.21 0.93 -19.17
N ALA A 30 -10.35 1.61 -18.43
CA ALA A 30 -9.63 1.01 -17.33
C ALA A 30 -10.53 0.83 -16.10
N ASN A 31 -10.39 -0.32 -15.45
CA ASN A 31 -10.89 -0.53 -14.09
C ASN A 31 -9.80 -0.16 -13.11
N PHE A 32 -10.09 0.75 -12.21
CA PHE A 32 -9.14 1.26 -11.24
C PHE A 32 -9.37 0.66 -9.86
N MET A 33 -8.31 0.18 -9.23
CA MET A 33 -8.32 -0.26 -7.84
C MET A 33 -7.16 0.36 -7.08
N GLN A 34 -7.37 0.55 -5.79
CA GLN A 34 -6.37 1.09 -4.88
C GLN A 34 -6.31 0.20 -3.66
N SER A 35 -5.11 -0.16 -3.23
CA SER A 35 -4.94 -1.04 -2.09
C SER A 35 -3.65 -0.76 -1.32
N LEU A 36 -3.58 -1.32 -0.11
CA LEU A 36 -2.36 -1.33 0.67
C LEU A 36 -1.27 -2.10 -0.07
N GLY A 37 -0.10 -1.54 -0.17
CA GLY A 37 1.08 -2.19 -0.72
C GLY A 37 2.28 -2.08 0.20
N GLY A 38 3.39 -2.64 -0.26
CA GLY A 38 4.61 -2.74 0.51
C GLY A 38 4.73 -4.07 1.23
N LYS A 39 5.87 -4.71 1.10
CA LYS A 39 6.07 -6.04 1.71
C LYS A 39 5.94 -5.99 3.22
N GLY A 40 6.49 -4.94 3.86
CA GLY A 40 6.37 -4.77 5.30
C GLY A 40 4.93 -4.60 5.75
N ALA A 41 4.19 -3.71 5.10
CA ALA A 41 2.78 -3.48 5.44
C ALA A 41 1.93 -4.73 5.24
N ASN A 42 2.17 -5.47 4.16
CA ASN A 42 1.43 -6.71 3.90
C ASN A 42 1.70 -7.77 4.96
N GLN A 43 2.96 -7.91 5.40
CA GLN A 43 3.32 -8.84 6.47
C GLN A 43 2.69 -8.44 7.80
N ALA A 44 2.73 -7.14 8.13
CA ALA A 44 2.15 -6.64 9.37
C ALA A 44 0.63 -6.87 9.40
N ALA A 45 -0.05 -6.55 8.32
CA ALA A 45 -1.49 -6.74 8.23
C ALA A 45 -1.88 -8.21 8.34
N ALA A 46 -1.15 -9.11 7.66
CA ALA A 46 -1.42 -10.54 7.69
C ALA A 46 -1.22 -11.11 9.10
N ALA A 47 -0.12 -10.77 9.77
CA ALA A 47 0.15 -11.23 11.12
C ALA A 47 -0.90 -10.74 12.11
N ALA A 48 -1.31 -9.48 12.00
CA ALA A 48 -2.34 -8.91 12.88
C ALA A 48 -3.69 -9.57 12.65
N LYS A 49 -4.06 -9.85 11.42
CA LYS A 49 -5.32 -10.54 11.11
C LYS A 49 -5.33 -11.97 11.65
N LEU A 50 -4.19 -12.59 11.79
CA LEU A 50 -4.07 -13.92 12.41
C LEU A 50 -4.06 -13.86 13.94
N GLY A 51 -4.19 -12.70 14.54
CA GLY A 51 -4.33 -12.52 15.98
C GLY A 51 -3.05 -12.17 16.71
N ALA A 52 -1.92 -11.99 16.02
CA ALA A 52 -0.67 -11.62 16.68
C ALA A 52 -0.69 -10.14 17.08
N PRO A 53 -0.11 -9.77 18.24
CA PRO A 53 0.17 -8.37 18.55
C PRO A 53 1.31 -7.88 17.64
N VAL A 54 1.02 -6.91 16.78
CA VAL A 54 1.97 -6.44 15.75
C VAL A 54 2.22 -4.95 15.91
N ARG A 55 3.49 -4.59 15.91
CA ARG A 55 3.93 -3.19 15.78
C ARG A 55 4.71 -3.04 14.50
N MET A 56 4.43 -1.99 13.75
CA MET A 56 5.16 -1.68 12.53
C MET A 56 6.08 -0.49 12.72
N LEU A 57 7.31 -0.61 12.24
CA LEU A 57 8.28 0.46 12.12
C LEU A 57 8.48 0.74 10.64
N GLY A 58 8.33 2.01 10.26
CA GLY A 58 8.49 2.42 8.88
C GLY A 58 8.23 3.91 8.77
N ALA A 59 7.94 4.37 7.57
CA ALA A 59 7.65 5.77 7.32
C ALA A 59 6.61 5.92 6.23
N VAL A 60 5.78 6.94 6.36
CA VAL A 60 4.83 7.37 5.33
C VAL A 60 4.98 8.87 5.13
N GLY A 61 4.55 9.37 3.99
CA GLY A 61 4.51 10.79 3.76
C GLY A 61 3.45 11.47 4.62
N LYS A 62 3.67 12.73 4.93
CA LYS A 62 2.68 13.55 5.65
C LYS A 62 1.65 14.05 4.64
N ASP A 63 0.84 13.15 4.13
CA ASP A 63 -0.15 13.39 3.09
C ASP A 63 -1.37 12.49 3.28
N GLY A 64 -2.34 12.63 2.38
CA GLY A 64 -3.58 11.84 2.44
C GLY A 64 -3.35 10.35 2.29
N TYR A 65 -2.40 9.93 1.47
CA TYR A 65 -2.06 8.52 1.30
C TYR A 65 -1.42 7.94 2.55
N GLY A 66 -0.56 8.71 3.21
CA GLY A 66 0.01 8.31 4.49
C GLY A 66 -1.07 8.09 5.55
N SER A 67 -2.06 8.98 5.61
CA SER A 67 -3.21 8.83 6.52
C SER A 67 -4.04 7.59 6.18
N GLN A 68 -4.26 7.30 4.91
CA GLN A 68 -4.97 6.10 4.47
C GLN A 68 -4.24 4.83 4.89
N LEU A 69 -2.92 4.79 4.71
CA LEU A 69 -2.11 3.64 5.12
C LEU A 69 -2.19 3.39 6.63
N ARG A 70 -2.08 4.44 7.43
CA ARG A 70 -2.24 4.33 8.89
C ARG A 70 -3.61 3.79 9.25
N ALA A 71 -4.66 4.30 8.61
CA ALA A 71 -6.03 3.87 8.91
C ALA A 71 -6.24 2.39 8.57
N VAL A 72 -5.76 1.94 7.40
CA VAL A 72 -5.89 0.55 6.99
C VAL A 72 -5.11 -0.39 7.91
N LEU A 73 -3.87 -0.05 8.22
CA LEU A 73 -3.05 -0.87 9.12
C LEU A 73 -3.65 -0.94 10.51
N SER A 74 -4.11 0.19 11.04
CA SER A 74 -4.76 0.23 12.36
C SER A 74 -6.05 -0.59 12.38
N SER A 75 -6.83 -0.56 11.29
CA SER A 75 -8.05 -1.35 11.19
C SER A 75 -7.77 -2.85 11.16
N CYS A 76 -6.59 -3.25 10.72
CA CYS A 76 -6.14 -4.65 10.78
C CYS A 76 -5.61 -5.06 12.16
N GLY A 77 -5.44 -4.12 13.07
CA GLY A 77 -4.90 -4.38 14.40
C GLY A 77 -3.41 -4.10 14.55
N VAL A 78 -2.79 -3.42 13.59
CA VAL A 78 -1.36 -3.07 13.65
C VAL A 78 -1.18 -1.81 14.48
N ASP A 79 -0.22 -1.83 15.40
CA ASP A 79 0.22 -0.66 16.14
C ASP A 79 1.15 0.17 15.24
N CYS A 80 0.68 1.36 14.83
CA CYS A 80 1.39 2.27 13.95
C CYS A 80 2.08 3.42 14.67
N THR A 81 2.22 3.36 16.00
CA THR A 81 2.83 4.46 16.77
C THR A 81 4.29 4.70 16.42
N ALA A 82 4.98 3.70 15.89
CA ALA A 82 6.37 3.78 15.45
C ALA A 82 6.51 4.01 13.93
N VAL A 83 5.41 4.27 13.23
CA VAL A 83 5.44 4.68 11.82
C VAL A 83 5.60 6.20 11.78
N ALA A 84 6.71 6.66 11.21
CA ALA A 84 7.04 8.08 11.17
C ALA A 84 6.33 8.79 10.00
N ASP A 85 5.96 10.06 10.23
CA ASP A 85 5.58 10.97 9.14
C ASP A 85 6.83 11.69 8.64
N VAL A 86 7.07 11.62 7.35
CA VAL A 86 8.23 12.24 6.72
C VAL A 86 7.80 13.26 5.68
N GLN A 87 8.72 14.15 5.31
CA GLN A 87 8.44 15.29 4.41
C GLN A 87 8.57 14.93 2.93
N VAL A 88 8.67 13.66 2.61
CA VAL A 88 8.62 13.19 1.22
C VAL A 88 7.27 12.52 0.98
N PRO A 89 6.78 12.50 -0.26
CA PRO A 89 5.50 11.87 -0.56
C PRO A 89 5.48 10.39 -0.17
N THR A 90 4.31 9.92 0.26
CA THR A 90 4.07 8.48 0.46
C THR A 90 4.34 7.74 -0.84
N GLY A 91 5.02 6.59 -0.75
CA GLY A 91 5.32 5.76 -1.90
C GLY A 91 4.06 5.28 -2.60
N LEU A 92 4.05 5.39 -3.91
CA LEU A 92 2.97 4.90 -4.77
C LEU A 92 3.54 3.90 -5.75
N ALA A 93 2.85 2.79 -5.92
CA ALA A 93 3.12 1.86 -7.01
C ALA A 93 2.00 1.99 -8.02
N MET A 94 2.34 2.36 -9.24
CA MET A 94 1.39 2.45 -10.34
C MET A 94 1.50 1.19 -11.16
N ILE A 95 0.46 0.36 -11.14
CA ILE A 95 0.47 -0.97 -11.72
C ILE A 95 -0.56 -1.02 -12.83
N THR A 96 -0.11 -1.40 -14.03
CA THR A 96 -0.98 -1.62 -15.18
C THR A 96 -1.09 -3.10 -15.43
N VAL A 97 -2.32 -3.62 -15.46
CA VAL A 97 -2.60 -5.03 -15.70
C VAL A 97 -3.30 -5.16 -17.05
N CYS A 98 -2.72 -5.96 -17.91
CA CYS A 98 -3.25 -6.23 -19.26
C CYS A 98 -3.25 -7.73 -19.49
N GLY A 99 -4.42 -8.32 -19.79
CA GLY A 99 -4.51 -9.76 -20.01
C GLY A 99 -4.15 -10.60 -18.79
N GLY A 100 -4.33 -10.06 -17.58
CA GLY A 100 -3.98 -10.72 -16.33
C GLY A 100 -2.50 -10.59 -15.94
N GLU A 101 -1.71 -9.81 -16.67
CA GLU A 101 -0.29 -9.58 -16.40
C GLU A 101 -0.01 -8.10 -16.17
N ASN A 102 0.90 -7.85 -15.27
CA ASN A 102 1.35 -6.48 -14.96
C ASN A 102 2.78 -6.21 -15.42
#